data_c1832d8824fa0efe12d43fe1adda0852
#
_entry.id   c1832d8824fa0efe12d43fe1adda0852
#
_cell.length_a   1.000
_cell.length_b   1.000
_cell.length_c   1.000
_cell.angle_alpha   90.00
_cell.angle_beta   90.00
_cell.angle_gamma   90.00
#
_symmetry.space_group_name_H-M   'P 1'
#
loop_
_entity.id
_entity.type
_entity.pdbx_description
1 polymer ?
#
loop_
_entity_poly.entity_id
_entity_poly.type
_entity_poly.pdbx_seq_one_letter_code
_entity_poly.pdbx_strand_id
1 'polypeptide(L)'
;MVSPRPLLTAATTAVAMITLAPAPAVAAPSPPHSFRVVDLGTLSGGDGAATAMNDRGDIVGWSTVASGARHAVLWRHGVITDLGVLLGDTDSSAVDVNEFGDVAITSFGSDYLTRAALWRDGQLHDLGTLGGENSVAIGVNDRRQVLGTSEPAGDMPHRFLWRDGVFTDLGREYFYEFTADFNNVGDVVGGFNVPPQDYPCTCVGGLLRDGVLTQIGSEALGINNRGQVVGAANGRAFRWQNGTLADLGTLGGDWSRATAINDRGEVVGQSTTTAAWHPFLWRNGLMTDLTTRGVWETDSIEDINIRGHLVGARGNRPVLFR
;
A
#
# COMPACT_ATOMS: atom_id res chain seq x y z
N MET A 1 11.73 -36.92 52.41
CA MET A 1 11.81 -37.11 50.94
C MET A 1 11.48 -35.79 50.29
N VAL A 2 12.51 -35.10 49.83
CA VAL A 2 12.43 -33.76 49.20
C VAL A 2 12.56 -33.98 47.68
N SER A 3 11.53 -33.61 46.93
CA SER A 3 11.50 -33.69 45.47
C SER A 3 12.32 -32.55 44.85
N PRO A 4 13.17 -32.81 43.85
CA PRO A 4 13.94 -31.75 43.21
C PRO A 4 13.12 -30.96 42.20
N ARG A 5 13.21 -29.64 42.23
CA ARG A 5 12.70 -28.67 41.25
C ARG A 5 13.48 -28.76 39.94
N PRO A 6 12.84 -28.62 38.75
CA PRO A 6 13.58 -28.55 37.53
C PRO A 6 14.21 -27.15 37.36
N LEU A 7 15.47 -27.13 36.93
CA LEU A 7 16.22 -25.94 36.53
C LEU A 7 15.67 -25.40 35.22
N LEU A 8 15.29 -24.11 35.19
CA LEU A 8 15.05 -23.36 33.98
C LEU A 8 16.37 -23.13 33.25
N THR A 9 16.52 -23.69 32.06
CA THR A 9 17.60 -23.35 31.14
C THR A 9 17.28 -22.01 30.44
N ALA A 10 18.13 -21.02 30.69
CA ALA A 10 18.07 -19.75 29.97
C ALA A 10 18.46 -19.96 28.50
N ALA A 11 17.57 -19.58 27.57
CA ALA A 11 17.88 -19.54 26.15
C ALA A 11 18.79 -18.34 25.88
N THR A 12 20.01 -18.61 25.48
CA THR A 12 20.97 -17.60 25.03
C THR A 12 20.62 -17.15 23.62
N THR A 13 20.21 -15.90 23.46
CA THR A 13 19.99 -15.28 22.15
C THR A 13 21.36 -15.06 21.48
N ALA A 14 21.67 -15.81 20.45
CA ALA A 14 22.85 -15.61 19.64
C ALA A 14 22.63 -14.42 18.69
N VAL A 15 23.37 -13.32 18.92
CA VAL A 15 23.47 -12.21 17.98
C VAL A 15 24.43 -12.66 16.85
N ALA A 16 23.88 -12.92 15.67
CA ALA A 16 24.68 -13.20 14.48
C ALA A 16 25.32 -11.90 13.96
N MET A 17 26.64 -11.79 14.06
CA MET A 17 27.39 -10.75 13.34
C MET A 17 27.37 -11.05 11.85
N ILE A 18 26.78 -10.13 11.08
CA ILE A 18 26.79 -10.19 9.61
C ILE A 18 28.11 -9.59 9.13
N THR A 19 29.01 -10.41 8.59
CA THR A 19 30.17 -9.94 7.83
C THR A 19 29.73 -9.62 6.40
N LEU A 20 29.76 -8.33 6.01
CA LEU A 20 29.53 -7.92 4.62
C LEU A 20 30.72 -8.38 3.77
N ALA A 21 30.46 -9.27 2.81
CA ALA A 21 31.37 -9.50 1.70
C ALA A 21 31.22 -8.38 0.66
N PRO A 22 32.28 -7.87 0.04
CA PRO A 22 32.16 -6.87 -1.02
C PRO A 22 31.45 -7.47 -2.22
N ALA A 23 30.41 -6.76 -2.70
CA ALA A 23 29.66 -7.14 -3.89
C ALA A 23 30.56 -7.05 -5.14
N PRO A 24 30.44 -7.99 -6.12
CA PRO A 24 31.16 -7.89 -7.38
C PRO A 24 30.73 -6.63 -8.14
N ALA A 25 31.69 -5.94 -8.76
CA ALA A 25 31.45 -4.76 -9.57
C ALA A 25 30.55 -5.13 -10.75
N VAL A 26 29.30 -4.65 -10.71
CA VAL A 26 28.35 -4.78 -11.81
C VAL A 26 28.69 -3.71 -12.85
N ALA A 27 28.80 -4.11 -14.12
CA ALA A 27 29.00 -3.19 -15.24
C ALA A 27 27.93 -2.09 -15.21
N ALA A 28 28.35 -0.83 -15.43
CA ALA A 28 27.45 0.32 -15.44
C ALA A 28 26.28 0.08 -16.40
N PRO A 29 25.03 0.14 -15.94
CA PRO A 29 23.88 -0.03 -16.81
C PRO A 29 23.85 1.11 -17.84
N SER A 30 23.42 0.79 -19.07
CA SER A 30 23.11 1.78 -20.11
C SER A 30 22.27 2.92 -19.52
N PRO A 31 22.43 4.19 -19.95
CA PRO A 31 21.66 5.29 -19.43
C PRO A 31 20.17 4.97 -19.62
N PRO A 32 19.41 4.91 -18.56
CA PRO A 32 18.05 4.47 -18.62
C PRO A 32 17.18 5.56 -19.25
N HIS A 33 16.23 5.14 -20.09
CA HIS A 33 15.26 6.00 -20.75
C HIS A 33 14.48 6.83 -19.72
N SER A 34 14.23 8.12 -20.04
CA SER A 34 13.34 8.97 -19.27
C SER A 34 11.90 8.42 -19.38
N PHE A 35 11.13 8.53 -18.31
CA PHE A 35 9.71 8.22 -18.37
C PHE A 35 8.99 9.18 -19.30
N ARG A 36 8.11 8.64 -20.14
CA ARG A 36 7.10 9.42 -20.81
C ARG A 36 5.95 9.65 -19.85
N VAL A 37 5.64 10.90 -19.54
CA VAL A 37 4.52 11.29 -18.70
C VAL A 37 3.26 11.40 -19.55
N VAL A 38 2.19 10.74 -19.12
CA VAL A 38 0.87 10.76 -19.76
C VAL A 38 -0.13 11.32 -18.77
N ASP A 39 -0.74 12.46 -19.07
CA ASP A 39 -1.91 12.97 -18.35
C ASP A 39 -3.09 12.05 -18.65
N LEU A 40 -3.71 11.49 -17.61
CA LEU A 40 -4.83 10.55 -17.72
C LEU A 40 -6.17 11.28 -17.98
N GLY A 41 -6.20 12.60 -17.77
CA GLY A 41 -7.41 13.41 -17.85
C GLY A 41 -8.29 13.26 -16.62
N THR A 42 -9.30 14.14 -16.51
CA THR A 42 -10.29 14.18 -15.45
C THR A 42 -11.70 14.29 -16.04
N LEU A 43 -12.74 13.96 -15.25
CA LEU A 43 -14.15 13.97 -15.72
C LEU A 43 -14.63 15.36 -16.14
N SER A 44 -14.26 16.41 -15.39
CA SER A 44 -14.72 17.78 -15.63
C SER A 44 -13.61 18.77 -15.97
N GLY A 45 -12.37 18.29 -16.20
CA GLY A 45 -11.19 19.14 -16.38
C GLY A 45 -10.62 19.73 -15.09
N GLY A 46 -11.18 19.38 -13.91
CA GLY A 46 -10.72 19.79 -12.59
C GLY A 46 -9.61 18.88 -12.03
N ASP A 47 -9.63 18.70 -10.72
CA ASP A 47 -8.64 17.92 -9.98
C ASP A 47 -8.86 16.42 -10.09
N GLY A 48 -7.80 15.65 -9.87
CA GLY A 48 -7.82 14.20 -9.80
C GLY A 48 -6.46 13.62 -9.39
N ALA A 49 -6.46 12.36 -8.96
CA ALA A 49 -5.25 11.60 -8.69
C ALA A 49 -5.45 10.12 -9.05
N ALA A 50 -4.40 9.47 -9.52
CA ALA A 50 -4.35 8.03 -9.67
C ALA A 50 -3.78 7.41 -8.38
N THR A 51 -4.42 6.36 -7.86
CA THR A 51 -4.08 5.70 -6.59
C THR A 51 -3.44 4.33 -6.80
N ALA A 52 -3.92 3.56 -7.77
CA ALA A 52 -3.42 2.21 -8.04
C ALA A 52 -3.55 1.84 -9.51
N MET A 53 -2.83 0.78 -9.91
CA MET A 53 -2.96 0.19 -11.24
C MET A 53 -2.74 -1.33 -11.19
N ASN A 54 -3.38 -2.06 -12.12
CA ASN A 54 -3.08 -3.46 -12.32
C ASN A 54 -2.04 -3.69 -13.44
N ASP A 55 -1.63 -4.94 -13.63
CA ASP A 55 -0.64 -5.32 -14.65
C ASP A 55 -1.17 -5.24 -16.09
N ARG A 56 -2.49 -5.17 -16.28
CA ARG A 56 -3.10 -4.92 -17.61
C ARG A 56 -3.00 -3.45 -18.01
N GLY A 57 -2.83 -2.55 -17.04
CA GLY A 57 -2.77 -1.11 -17.21
C GLY A 57 -4.13 -0.43 -17.01
N ASP A 58 -5.07 -1.07 -16.33
CA ASP A 58 -6.22 -0.40 -15.74
C ASP A 58 -5.73 0.43 -14.57
N ILE A 59 -6.10 1.68 -14.51
CA ILE A 59 -5.68 2.64 -13.48
C ILE A 59 -6.93 3.14 -12.78
N VAL A 60 -6.88 3.28 -11.47
CA VAL A 60 -8.00 3.80 -10.67
C VAL A 60 -7.56 4.97 -9.80
N GLY A 61 -8.54 5.70 -9.29
CA GLY A 61 -8.33 6.83 -8.41
C GLY A 61 -9.60 7.66 -8.26
N TRP A 62 -9.45 8.96 -8.24
CA TRP A 62 -10.59 9.87 -8.15
C TRP A 62 -10.46 11.05 -9.11
N SER A 63 -11.58 11.65 -9.45
CA SER A 63 -11.67 12.87 -10.23
C SER A 63 -12.84 13.74 -9.76
N THR A 64 -12.68 15.05 -9.80
CA THR A 64 -13.80 15.96 -9.57
C THR A 64 -14.79 15.89 -10.72
N VAL A 65 -16.10 15.92 -10.37
CA VAL A 65 -17.21 16.08 -11.31
C VAL A 65 -17.67 17.54 -11.39
N ALA A 66 -18.59 17.87 -12.26
CA ALA A 66 -19.03 19.25 -12.49
C ALA A 66 -19.65 19.94 -11.25
N SER A 67 -20.16 19.17 -10.29
CA SER A 67 -20.65 19.69 -9.00
C SER A 67 -19.53 20.09 -8.03
N GLY A 68 -18.27 19.71 -8.31
CA GLY A 68 -17.14 19.85 -7.41
C GLY A 68 -16.91 18.65 -6.47
N ALA A 69 -17.83 17.68 -6.46
CA ALA A 69 -17.68 16.43 -5.71
C ALA A 69 -16.57 15.55 -6.32
N ARG A 70 -16.03 14.62 -5.52
CA ARG A 70 -15.06 13.63 -5.98
C ARG A 70 -15.76 12.32 -6.27
N HIS A 71 -15.53 11.77 -7.46
CA HIS A 71 -15.99 10.44 -7.82
C HIS A 71 -14.81 9.51 -8.07
N ALA A 72 -14.94 8.25 -7.62
CA ALA A 72 -14.07 7.17 -8.01
C ALA A 72 -14.11 6.99 -9.53
N VAL A 73 -12.94 6.80 -10.14
CA VAL A 73 -12.81 6.64 -11.60
C VAL A 73 -11.90 5.48 -11.96
N LEU A 74 -12.14 4.96 -13.17
CA LEU A 74 -11.32 3.96 -13.84
C LEU A 74 -10.85 4.54 -15.18
N TRP A 75 -9.52 4.62 -15.37
CA TRP A 75 -8.90 4.87 -16.67
C TRP A 75 -8.51 3.54 -17.31
N ARG A 76 -9.14 3.23 -18.43
CA ARG A 76 -8.88 2.00 -19.20
C ARG A 76 -8.77 2.33 -20.68
N HIS A 77 -7.64 1.96 -21.31
CA HIS A 77 -7.37 2.20 -22.74
C HIS A 77 -7.55 3.67 -23.17
N GLY A 78 -7.21 4.63 -22.29
CA GLY A 78 -7.34 6.06 -22.55
C GLY A 78 -8.77 6.61 -22.40
N VAL A 79 -9.68 5.82 -21.88
CA VAL A 79 -11.07 6.23 -21.55
C VAL A 79 -11.19 6.33 -20.03
N ILE A 80 -11.74 7.45 -19.54
CA ILE A 80 -12.12 7.62 -18.14
C ILE A 80 -13.58 7.21 -17.95
N THR A 81 -13.85 6.40 -16.93
CA THR A 81 -15.20 5.96 -16.53
C THR A 81 -15.46 6.44 -15.11
N ASP A 82 -16.58 7.13 -14.91
CA ASP A 82 -17.10 7.46 -13.60
C ASP A 82 -17.71 6.20 -12.96
N LEU A 83 -17.23 5.81 -11.78
CA LEU A 83 -17.71 4.63 -11.05
C LEU A 83 -18.86 4.99 -10.09
N GLY A 84 -19.14 6.28 -9.92
CA GLY A 84 -20.23 6.80 -9.11
C GLY A 84 -19.96 6.77 -7.60
N VAL A 85 -21.05 6.94 -6.87
CA VAL A 85 -21.14 6.93 -5.40
C VAL A 85 -22.23 5.97 -4.94
N LEU A 86 -22.19 5.49 -3.70
CA LEU A 86 -23.30 4.74 -3.12
C LEU A 86 -24.53 5.64 -2.95
N LEU A 87 -25.71 5.01 -2.91
CA LEU A 87 -26.97 5.74 -2.76
C LEU A 87 -26.98 6.56 -1.45
N GLY A 88 -27.16 7.86 -1.58
CA GLY A 88 -27.16 8.82 -0.48
C GLY A 88 -25.80 9.46 -0.19
N ASP A 89 -24.72 8.99 -0.83
CA ASP A 89 -23.40 9.60 -0.72
C ASP A 89 -23.18 10.69 -1.76
N THR A 90 -22.16 11.52 -1.50
CA THR A 90 -21.80 12.65 -2.37
C THR A 90 -20.45 12.46 -3.03
N ASP A 91 -19.55 11.74 -2.40
CA ASP A 91 -18.18 11.58 -2.83
C ASP A 91 -17.75 10.11 -2.85
N SER A 92 -16.74 9.77 -3.64
CA SER A 92 -16.11 8.46 -3.62
C SER A 92 -14.65 8.54 -4.10
N SER A 93 -13.86 7.57 -3.71
CA SER A 93 -12.48 7.41 -4.17
C SER A 93 -12.18 5.93 -4.37
N ALA A 94 -11.65 5.58 -5.54
CA ALA A 94 -11.11 4.25 -5.75
C ALA A 94 -9.74 4.15 -5.07
N VAL A 95 -9.48 3.01 -4.43
CA VAL A 95 -8.25 2.77 -3.68
C VAL A 95 -7.38 1.72 -4.36
N ASP A 96 -7.98 0.71 -5.02
CA ASP A 96 -7.24 -0.39 -5.64
C ASP A 96 -8.05 -1.08 -6.74
N VAL A 97 -7.36 -1.81 -7.64
CA VAL A 97 -7.94 -2.56 -8.75
C VAL A 97 -7.22 -3.88 -8.98
N ASN A 98 -7.97 -5.00 -8.98
CA ASN A 98 -7.40 -6.31 -9.24
C ASN A 98 -7.25 -6.61 -10.75
N GLU A 99 -6.65 -7.77 -11.08
CA GLU A 99 -6.47 -8.21 -12.47
C GLU A 99 -7.78 -8.53 -13.21
N PHE A 100 -8.90 -8.65 -12.54
CA PHE A 100 -10.22 -8.81 -13.19
C PHE A 100 -10.88 -7.48 -13.51
N GLY A 101 -10.36 -6.36 -12.96
CA GLY A 101 -10.93 -5.03 -13.08
C GLY A 101 -12.01 -4.76 -12.05
N ASP A 102 -12.11 -5.57 -10.99
CA ASP A 102 -12.90 -5.23 -9.81
C ASP A 102 -12.17 -4.10 -9.07
N VAL A 103 -12.89 -3.08 -8.61
CA VAL A 103 -12.33 -1.88 -7.98
C VAL A 103 -12.82 -1.74 -6.55
N ALA A 104 -11.91 -1.65 -5.59
CA ALA A 104 -12.22 -1.30 -4.21
C ALA A 104 -12.39 0.22 -4.09
N ILE A 105 -13.48 0.65 -3.47
CA ILE A 105 -13.89 2.06 -3.39
C ILE A 105 -14.30 2.37 -1.96
N THR A 106 -13.95 3.58 -1.49
CA THR A 106 -14.58 4.18 -0.32
C THR A 106 -15.53 5.27 -0.80
N SER A 107 -16.79 5.20 -0.37
CA SER A 107 -17.83 6.19 -0.60
C SER A 107 -18.08 7.01 0.67
N PHE A 108 -18.40 8.29 0.52
CA PHE A 108 -18.48 9.25 1.62
C PHE A 108 -19.84 9.94 1.59
N GLY A 109 -20.57 9.82 2.69
CA GLY A 109 -21.85 10.49 2.90
C GLY A 109 -21.72 11.94 3.35
N SER A 110 -22.77 12.72 3.15
CA SER A 110 -22.88 14.10 3.68
C SER A 110 -22.96 14.15 5.22
N ASP A 111 -23.23 13.01 5.84
CA ASP A 111 -23.26 12.76 7.28
C ASP A 111 -21.89 12.41 7.89
N TYR A 112 -20.83 12.50 7.09
CA TYR A 112 -19.46 12.09 7.40
C TYR A 112 -19.26 10.60 7.61
N LEU A 113 -20.25 9.76 7.28
CA LEU A 113 -20.08 8.32 7.27
C LEU A 113 -19.29 7.88 6.04
N THR A 114 -18.51 6.82 6.24
CA THR A 114 -17.73 6.19 5.17
C THR A 114 -18.23 4.79 4.93
N ARG A 115 -18.29 4.37 3.67
CA ARG A 115 -18.76 3.04 3.28
C ARG A 115 -17.81 2.39 2.29
N ALA A 116 -17.34 1.19 2.64
CA ALA A 116 -16.56 0.36 1.73
C ALA A 116 -17.48 -0.18 0.63
N ALA A 117 -17.06 -0.07 -0.61
CA ALA A 117 -17.80 -0.54 -1.76
C ALA A 117 -16.89 -1.30 -2.73
N LEU A 118 -17.48 -2.16 -3.54
CA LEU A 118 -16.83 -2.89 -4.62
C LEU A 118 -17.54 -2.58 -5.93
N TRP A 119 -16.83 -1.99 -6.90
CA TRP A 119 -17.33 -1.91 -8.27
C TRP A 119 -16.93 -3.19 -9.02
N ARG A 120 -17.93 -3.90 -9.54
CA ARG A 120 -17.78 -5.15 -10.28
C ARG A 120 -18.85 -5.25 -11.36
N ASP A 121 -18.47 -5.70 -12.55
CA ASP A 121 -19.39 -5.95 -13.66
C ASP A 121 -20.28 -4.75 -14.00
N GLY A 122 -19.76 -3.52 -13.86
CA GLY A 122 -20.47 -2.27 -14.15
C GLY A 122 -21.41 -1.79 -13.04
N GLN A 123 -21.35 -2.41 -11.86
CA GLN A 123 -22.20 -2.06 -10.72
C GLN A 123 -21.37 -1.77 -9.46
N LEU A 124 -21.82 -0.79 -8.69
CA LEU A 124 -21.25 -0.45 -7.38
C LEU A 124 -22.07 -1.16 -6.29
N HIS A 125 -21.40 -1.96 -5.50
CA HIS A 125 -21.99 -2.76 -4.42
C HIS A 125 -21.49 -2.23 -3.08
N ASP A 126 -22.42 -1.89 -2.18
CA ASP A 126 -22.13 -1.62 -0.78
C ASP A 126 -21.71 -2.93 -0.08
N LEU A 127 -20.58 -2.94 0.61
CA LEU A 127 -20.10 -4.12 1.32
C LEU A 127 -20.74 -4.25 2.70
N GLY A 128 -21.27 -3.15 3.27
CA GLY A 128 -21.76 -3.10 4.64
C GLY A 128 -20.66 -2.86 5.67
N THR A 129 -20.92 -3.25 6.94
CA THR A 129 -20.06 -3.03 8.09
C THR A 129 -19.97 -4.29 8.97
N LEU A 130 -19.09 -4.27 9.99
CA LEU A 130 -19.04 -5.25 11.07
C LEU A 130 -20.12 -5.01 12.15
N GLY A 131 -21.09 -4.14 11.89
CA GLY A 131 -22.23 -3.84 12.78
C GLY A 131 -22.23 -2.42 13.34
N GLY A 132 -21.21 -1.62 13.09
CA GLY A 132 -21.15 -0.16 13.32
C GLY A 132 -21.62 0.63 12.11
N GLU A 133 -21.26 1.91 12.07
CA GLU A 133 -21.74 2.85 11.04
C GLU A 133 -20.75 3.01 9.89
N ASN A 134 -19.45 2.83 10.14
CA ASN A 134 -18.39 3.12 9.19
C ASN A 134 -17.69 1.86 8.66
N SER A 135 -17.34 1.90 7.39
CA SER A 135 -16.36 1.00 6.77
C SER A 135 -15.55 1.72 5.72
N VAL A 136 -14.30 1.30 5.52
CA VAL A 136 -13.35 1.87 4.55
C VAL A 136 -12.72 0.72 3.80
N ALA A 137 -12.66 0.81 2.47
CA ALA A 137 -11.91 -0.12 1.65
C ALA A 137 -10.42 0.26 1.62
N ILE A 138 -9.53 -0.74 1.66
CA ILE A 138 -8.08 -0.58 1.59
C ILE A 138 -7.54 -1.16 0.28
N GLY A 139 -8.04 -2.32 -0.15
CA GLY A 139 -7.59 -2.95 -1.39
C GLY A 139 -8.46 -4.11 -1.83
N VAL A 140 -8.21 -4.62 -3.05
CA VAL A 140 -8.88 -5.79 -3.64
C VAL A 140 -7.87 -6.70 -4.33
N ASN A 141 -7.83 -7.99 -3.97
CA ASN A 141 -6.92 -8.96 -4.59
C ASN A 141 -7.58 -9.77 -5.73
N ASP A 142 -6.78 -10.60 -6.43
CA ASP A 142 -7.27 -11.46 -7.51
C ASP A 142 -8.11 -12.65 -7.04
N ARG A 143 -8.20 -12.90 -5.74
CA ARG A 143 -9.18 -13.83 -5.17
C ARG A 143 -10.53 -13.17 -4.91
N ARG A 144 -10.67 -11.89 -5.32
CA ARG A 144 -11.87 -11.07 -5.13
C ARG A 144 -12.20 -10.85 -3.65
N GLN A 145 -11.17 -10.82 -2.82
CA GLN A 145 -11.28 -10.42 -1.43
C GLN A 145 -11.02 -8.92 -1.33
N VAL A 146 -11.80 -8.21 -0.54
CA VAL A 146 -11.57 -6.81 -0.17
C VAL A 146 -11.02 -6.76 1.24
N LEU A 147 -9.86 -6.14 1.40
CA LEU A 147 -9.34 -5.74 2.71
C LEU A 147 -9.92 -4.37 3.04
N GLY A 148 -10.31 -4.18 4.29
CA GLY A 148 -10.81 -2.90 4.76
C GLY A 148 -10.78 -2.78 6.27
N THR A 149 -11.29 -1.65 6.77
CA THR A 149 -11.57 -1.41 8.19
C THR A 149 -13.04 -1.12 8.40
N SER A 150 -13.61 -1.53 9.50
CA SER A 150 -14.97 -1.23 9.91
C SER A 150 -15.11 -1.26 11.41
N GLU A 151 -15.99 -0.44 11.93
CA GLU A 151 -16.34 -0.42 13.35
C GLU A 151 -17.36 -1.53 13.63
N PRO A 152 -17.07 -2.46 14.56
CA PRO A 152 -18.13 -3.27 15.18
C PRO A 152 -19.04 -2.42 16.05
N ALA A 153 -20.24 -2.88 16.35
CA ALA A 153 -21.17 -2.15 17.22
C ALA A 153 -20.57 -1.89 18.61
N GLY A 154 -20.27 -0.63 18.91
CA GLY A 154 -19.76 -0.19 20.21
C GLY A 154 -18.30 -0.53 20.48
N ASP A 155 -17.53 -0.84 19.46
CA ASP A 155 -16.08 -1.12 19.55
C ASP A 155 -15.27 -0.21 18.60
N MET A 156 -13.94 -0.24 18.76
CA MET A 156 -12.97 0.45 17.90
C MET A 156 -12.92 -0.23 16.53
N PRO A 157 -12.43 0.45 15.48
CA PRO A 157 -12.30 -0.15 14.16
C PRO A 157 -11.50 -1.46 14.15
N HIS A 158 -11.99 -2.44 13.41
CA HIS A 158 -11.33 -3.71 13.13
C HIS A 158 -10.94 -3.78 11.65
N ARG A 159 -9.87 -4.46 11.34
CA ARG A 159 -9.57 -4.90 9.98
C ARG A 159 -10.46 -6.07 9.61
N PHE A 160 -10.91 -6.09 8.36
CA PHE A 160 -11.68 -7.21 7.84
C PHE A 160 -11.17 -7.66 6.48
N LEU A 161 -11.37 -8.93 6.17
CA LEU A 161 -11.44 -9.44 4.80
C LEU A 161 -12.90 -9.71 4.47
N TRP A 162 -13.35 -9.14 3.36
CA TRP A 162 -14.69 -9.40 2.82
C TRP A 162 -14.57 -10.23 1.54
N ARG A 163 -15.47 -11.19 1.38
CA ARG A 163 -15.62 -11.95 0.15
C ARG A 163 -17.06 -12.43 -0.03
N ASP A 164 -17.68 -12.12 -1.15
CA ASP A 164 -19.00 -12.61 -1.56
C ASP A 164 -20.08 -12.49 -0.44
N GLY A 165 -20.11 -11.35 0.26
CA GLY A 165 -21.05 -11.06 1.34
C GLY A 165 -20.61 -11.54 2.73
N VAL A 166 -19.45 -12.18 2.86
CA VAL A 166 -18.95 -12.69 4.14
C VAL A 166 -17.79 -11.87 4.64
N PHE A 167 -17.90 -11.34 5.86
CA PHE A 167 -16.80 -10.69 6.59
C PHE A 167 -16.01 -11.71 7.39
N THR A 168 -14.69 -11.63 7.34
CA THR A 168 -13.77 -12.25 8.28
C THR A 168 -13.13 -11.11 9.08
N ASP A 169 -13.45 -11.03 10.36
CA ASP A 169 -12.85 -10.07 11.28
C ASP A 169 -11.40 -10.48 11.60
N LEU A 170 -10.45 -9.59 11.32
CA LEU A 170 -9.02 -9.78 11.58
C LEU A 170 -8.57 -9.15 12.91
N GLY A 171 -9.51 -8.59 13.67
CA GLY A 171 -9.27 -8.00 14.98
C GLY A 171 -9.05 -6.49 14.93
N ARG A 172 -8.89 -5.91 16.13
CA ARG A 172 -8.77 -4.47 16.34
C ARG A 172 -7.60 -3.87 15.61
N GLU A 173 -7.87 -2.75 14.95
CA GLU A 173 -6.87 -1.81 14.49
C GLU A 173 -6.60 -0.79 15.59
N TYR A 174 -5.47 -0.92 16.30
CA TYR A 174 -5.03 0.12 17.21
C TYR A 174 -4.30 1.20 16.42
N PHE A 175 -4.94 2.35 16.37
CA PHE A 175 -4.58 3.58 15.67
C PHE A 175 -3.10 3.83 15.36
N TYR A 176 -2.76 3.98 14.10
CA TYR A 176 -2.28 5.19 13.42
C TYR A 176 -2.28 4.92 11.91
N GLU A 177 -2.42 5.97 11.10
CA GLU A 177 -2.56 6.09 9.65
C GLU A 177 -1.56 5.29 8.79
N PHE A 178 -1.25 4.03 9.14
CA PHE A 178 -0.39 3.22 8.30
C PHE A 178 -1.25 2.45 7.30
N THR A 179 -1.05 2.81 6.04
CA THR A 179 -1.55 2.07 4.90
C THR A 179 -1.33 0.58 5.13
N ALA A 180 -2.40 -0.18 4.96
CA ALA A 180 -2.30 -1.63 4.87
C ALA A 180 -2.29 -2.02 3.40
N ASP A 181 -1.65 -3.14 3.10
CA ASP A 181 -1.67 -3.77 1.79
C ASP A 181 -1.77 -5.29 1.96
N PHE A 182 -2.19 -6.01 0.92
CA PHE A 182 -2.32 -7.44 0.99
C PHE A 182 -2.16 -8.09 -0.38
N ASN A 183 -1.69 -9.33 -0.37
CA ASN A 183 -1.42 -10.06 -1.60
C ASN A 183 -2.53 -11.07 -1.95
N ASN A 184 -2.34 -11.78 -3.06
CA ASN A 184 -3.28 -12.76 -3.57
C ASN A 184 -3.41 -14.02 -2.69
N VAL A 185 -2.52 -14.27 -1.74
CA VAL A 185 -2.67 -15.39 -0.80
C VAL A 185 -3.39 -14.98 0.49
N GLY A 186 -3.59 -13.67 0.70
CA GLY A 186 -4.28 -13.13 1.86
C GLY A 186 -3.34 -12.73 3.01
N ASP A 187 -2.04 -12.65 2.74
CA ASP A 187 -1.08 -12.04 3.67
C ASP A 187 -1.34 -10.54 3.74
N VAL A 188 -1.45 -9.99 4.93
CA VAL A 188 -1.72 -8.56 5.18
C VAL A 188 -0.52 -7.91 5.81
N VAL A 189 -0.08 -6.76 5.29
CA VAL A 189 0.95 -5.91 5.89
C VAL A 189 0.36 -4.59 6.37
N GLY A 190 1.01 -3.97 7.34
CA GLY A 190 0.59 -2.67 7.86
C GLY A 190 1.15 -2.40 9.25
N GLY A 191 0.59 -1.39 9.93
CA GLY A 191 0.84 -1.11 11.34
C GLY A 191 0.01 -2.02 12.23
N PHE A 192 0.63 -2.61 13.24
CA PHE A 192 -0.02 -3.43 14.24
C PHE A 192 0.37 -2.96 15.64
N ASN A 193 -0.58 -2.94 16.56
CA ASN A 193 -0.28 -2.70 17.95
C ASN A 193 0.13 -4.03 18.63
N VAL A 194 1.26 -3.99 19.32
CA VAL A 194 1.74 -5.16 20.08
C VAL A 194 1.64 -4.88 21.59
N PRO A 195 1.33 -5.89 22.43
CA PRO A 195 1.31 -5.73 23.87
C PRO A 195 2.65 -5.29 24.46
N PRO A 196 2.66 -4.52 25.58
CA PRO A 196 1.51 -4.10 26.36
C PRO A 196 0.71 -3.00 25.66
N GLN A 197 -0.63 -3.11 25.72
CA GLN A 197 -1.57 -2.22 25.03
C GLN A 197 -1.81 -0.90 25.77
N ASP A 198 -0.91 -0.53 26.69
CA ASP A 198 -1.00 0.71 27.45
C ASP A 198 -0.51 1.90 26.59
N TYR A 199 -1.11 3.05 26.81
CA TYR A 199 -0.72 4.26 26.08
C TYR A 199 0.62 4.81 26.60
N PRO A 200 1.59 5.16 25.69
CA PRO A 200 1.52 5.20 24.25
C PRO A 200 1.67 3.79 23.61
N CYS A 201 0.83 3.51 22.59
CA CYS A 201 0.85 2.23 21.90
C CYS A 201 2.21 1.98 21.21
N THR A 202 2.70 0.76 21.30
CA THR A 202 3.87 0.34 20.50
C THR A 202 3.39 -0.18 19.15
N CYS A 203 3.27 0.74 18.17
CA CYS A 203 2.92 0.37 16.81
C CYS A 203 4.18 -0.12 16.07
N VAL A 204 4.05 -1.25 15.39
CA VAL A 204 5.13 -1.86 14.61
C VAL A 204 4.65 -2.18 13.21
N GLY A 205 5.54 -2.08 12.23
CA GLY A 205 5.30 -2.63 10.92
C GLY A 205 5.36 -4.16 10.97
N GLY A 206 4.37 -4.83 10.40
CA GLY A 206 4.28 -6.27 10.49
C GLY A 206 3.60 -6.94 9.29
N LEU A 207 3.72 -8.26 9.27
CA LEU A 207 3.05 -9.17 8.34
C LEU A 207 2.15 -10.11 9.14
N LEU A 208 0.86 -10.08 8.86
CA LEU A 208 -0.12 -11.05 9.34
C LEU A 208 -0.30 -12.14 8.27
N ARG A 209 0.08 -13.37 8.59
CA ARG A 209 -0.04 -14.55 7.74
C ARG A 209 -0.62 -15.70 8.54
N ASP A 210 -1.71 -16.29 8.06
CA ASP A 210 -2.39 -17.43 8.73
C ASP A 210 -2.67 -17.16 10.23
N GLY A 211 -3.05 -15.93 10.59
CA GLY A 211 -3.29 -15.51 11.96
C GLY A 211 -2.04 -15.28 12.81
N VAL A 212 -0.84 -15.40 12.23
CA VAL A 212 0.43 -15.17 12.93
C VAL A 212 1.01 -13.83 12.52
N LEU A 213 1.22 -12.94 13.49
CA LEU A 213 1.86 -11.64 13.28
C LEU A 213 3.39 -11.78 13.39
N THR A 214 4.08 -11.36 12.33
CA THR A 214 5.54 -11.23 12.30
C THR A 214 5.90 -9.75 12.25
N GLN A 215 6.60 -9.25 13.27
CA GLN A 215 7.12 -7.89 13.27
C GLN A 215 8.28 -7.77 12.27
N ILE A 216 8.26 -6.75 11.40
CA ILE A 216 9.25 -6.59 10.33
C ILE A 216 10.06 -5.30 10.44
N GLY A 217 9.45 -4.21 10.85
CA GLY A 217 10.13 -2.91 10.91
C GLY A 217 9.33 -1.90 11.71
N SER A 218 9.59 -0.63 11.50
CA SER A 218 8.74 0.44 12.04
C SER A 218 7.48 0.61 11.19
N GLU A 219 7.60 0.39 9.88
CA GLU A 219 6.49 0.48 8.91
C GLU A 219 6.60 -0.66 7.90
N ALA A 220 5.49 -1.34 7.62
CA ALA A 220 5.33 -2.29 6.51
C ALA A 220 4.21 -1.76 5.62
N LEU A 221 4.51 -1.40 4.36
CA LEU A 221 3.66 -0.54 3.54
C LEU A 221 3.19 -1.19 2.25
N GLY A 222 3.96 -2.13 1.70
CA GLY A 222 3.60 -2.84 0.48
C GLY A 222 4.03 -4.29 0.54
N ILE A 223 3.28 -5.16 -0.14
CA ILE A 223 3.56 -6.58 -0.26
C ILE A 223 3.23 -7.07 -1.67
N ASN A 224 4.10 -7.90 -2.25
CA ASN A 224 3.80 -8.55 -3.52
C ASN A 224 3.35 -10.02 -3.35
N ASN A 225 2.97 -10.65 -4.47
CA ASN A 225 2.51 -12.04 -4.48
C ASN A 225 3.62 -13.08 -4.21
N ARG A 226 4.89 -12.65 -4.12
CA ARG A 226 6.01 -13.47 -3.68
C ARG A 226 6.24 -13.41 -2.18
N GLY A 227 5.41 -12.66 -1.44
CA GLY A 227 5.55 -12.41 -0.01
C GLY A 227 6.76 -11.54 0.34
N GLN A 228 7.21 -10.70 -0.60
CA GLN A 228 8.21 -9.68 -0.34
C GLN A 228 7.51 -8.44 0.23
N VAL A 229 7.96 -7.96 1.37
CA VAL A 229 7.40 -6.79 2.08
C VAL A 229 8.37 -5.63 1.98
N VAL A 230 7.85 -4.43 1.76
CA VAL A 230 8.60 -3.18 1.76
C VAL A 230 8.05 -2.18 2.76
N GLY A 231 8.88 -1.24 3.17
CA GLY A 231 8.51 -0.22 4.14
C GLY A 231 9.71 0.58 4.61
N ALA A 232 9.70 0.96 5.89
CA ALA A 232 10.82 1.63 6.54
C ALA A 232 11.19 0.97 7.88
N ALA A 233 12.48 0.90 8.17
CA ALA A 233 13.05 0.49 9.44
C ALA A 233 14.20 1.43 9.80
N ASN A 234 14.15 2.05 10.99
CA ASN A 234 15.14 3.02 11.44
C ASN A 234 15.40 4.15 10.43
N GLY A 235 14.34 4.62 9.75
CA GLY A 235 14.43 5.67 8.74
C GLY A 235 15.02 5.24 7.39
N ARG A 236 15.16 3.93 7.15
CA ARG A 236 15.72 3.37 5.91
C ARG A 236 14.70 2.48 5.21
N ALA A 237 14.54 2.64 3.90
CA ALA A 237 13.74 1.75 3.08
C ALA A 237 14.31 0.33 3.11
N PHE A 238 13.43 -0.65 3.27
CA PHE A 238 13.84 -2.05 3.26
C PHE A 238 13.00 -2.88 2.29
N ARG A 239 13.52 -4.06 1.95
CA ARG A 239 12.78 -5.18 1.41
C ARG A 239 13.01 -6.40 2.31
N TRP A 240 11.93 -6.94 2.85
CA TRP A 240 11.95 -8.15 3.67
C TRP A 240 11.44 -9.34 2.86
N GLN A 241 12.05 -10.51 3.06
CA GLN A 241 11.58 -11.78 2.53
C GLN A 241 12.09 -12.92 3.40
N ASN A 242 11.21 -13.85 3.79
CA ASN A 242 11.54 -15.09 4.51
C ASN A 242 12.47 -14.86 5.74
N GLY A 243 12.18 -13.86 6.56
CA GLY A 243 12.93 -13.55 7.78
C GLY A 243 14.19 -12.69 7.55
N THR A 244 14.52 -12.34 6.31
CA THR A 244 15.68 -11.49 5.99
C THR A 244 15.23 -10.11 5.56
N LEU A 245 15.74 -9.08 6.24
CA LEU A 245 15.55 -7.68 5.92
C LEU A 245 16.78 -7.15 5.20
N ALA A 246 16.60 -6.62 3.99
CA ALA A 246 17.64 -5.99 3.19
C ALA A 246 17.41 -4.47 3.14
N ASP A 247 18.40 -3.67 3.55
CA ASP A 247 18.39 -2.21 3.37
C ASP A 247 18.52 -1.88 1.88
N LEU A 248 17.64 -1.02 1.36
CA LEU A 248 17.63 -0.59 -0.04
C LEU A 248 18.54 0.62 -0.31
N GLY A 249 19.07 1.25 0.74
CA GLY A 249 19.91 2.42 0.63
C GLY A 249 19.16 3.76 0.64
N THR A 250 19.87 4.82 0.24
CA THR A 250 19.32 6.18 0.04
C THR A 250 19.92 6.80 -1.23
N LEU A 251 19.39 7.94 -1.62
CA LEU A 251 19.94 8.79 -2.69
C LEU A 251 21.06 9.72 -2.22
N GLY A 252 21.71 9.39 -1.09
CA GLY A 252 22.84 10.13 -0.53
C GLY A 252 22.51 10.94 0.73
N GLY A 253 21.25 11.00 1.14
CA GLY A 253 20.81 11.52 2.44
C GLY A 253 20.65 10.43 3.50
N ASP A 254 19.99 10.76 4.62
CA ASP A 254 19.89 9.89 5.78
C ASP A 254 18.62 9.02 5.80
N TRP A 255 17.59 9.39 5.00
CA TRP A 255 16.27 8.81 5.08
C TRP A 255 15.81 8.21 3.75
N SER A 256 15.12 7.08 3.84
CA SER A 256 14.36 6.52 2.72
C SER A 256 13.17 5.71 3.23
N ARG A 257 12.11 5.62 2.42
CA ARG A 257 10.87 4.91 2.71
C ARG A 257 10.33 4.29 1.43
N ALA A 258 10.15 2.98 1.41
CA ALA A 258 9.54 2.27 0.28
C ALA A 258 8.01 2.23 0.47
N THR A 259 7.25 2.51 -0.56
CA THR A 259 5.78 2.59 -0.50
C THR A 259 5.08 1.48 -1.27
N ALA A 260 5.61 1.06 -2.44
CA ALA A 260 5.02 0.00 -3.23
C ALA A 260 6.07 -0.92 -3.85
N ILE A 261 5.66 -2.15 -4.17
CA ILE A 261 6.49 -3.20 -4.76
C ILE A 261 5.69 -4.02 -5.75
N ASN A 262 6.24 -4.24 -6.96
CA ASN A 262 5.62 -5.13 -7.94
C ASN A 262 6.10 -6.60 -7.79
N ASP A 263 5.49 -7.51 -8.56
CA ASP A 263 5.84 -8.94 -8.56
C ASP A 263 7.23 -9.26 -9.16
N ARG A 264 7.91 -8.28 -9.78
CA ARG A 264 9.33 -8.42 -10.14
C ARG A 264 10.28 -8.09 -8.99
N GLY A 265 9.76 -7.51 -7.90
CA GLY A 265 10.54 -7.03 -6.76
C GLY A 265 11.17 -5.66 -7.00
N GLU A 266 10.64 -4.90 -7.96
CA GLU A 266 10.96 -3.50 -8.17
C GLU A 266 10.18 -2.67 -7.16
N VAL A 267 10.83 -1.70 -6.55
CA VAL A 267 10.30 -0.94 -5.41
C VAL A 267 10.32 0.55 -5.73
N VAL A 268 9.24 1.23 -5.41
CA VAL A 268 9.16 2.68 -5.44
C VAL A 268 8.98 3.26 -4.05
N GLY A 269 9.32 4.52 -3.90
CA GLY A 269 9.20 5.23 -2.64
C GLY A 269 9.90 6.58 -2.70
N GLN A 270 10.25 7.09 -1.55
CA GLN A 270 10.93 8.38 -1.40
C GLN A 270 12.24 8.22 -0.63
N SER A 271 13.24 9.01 -1.00
CA SER A 271 14.53 9.07 -0.32
C SER A 271 15.07 10.49 -0.29
N THR A 272 15.75 10.83 0.78
CA THR A 272 16.47 12.10 0.83
C THR A 272 17.75 12.02 0.02
N THR A 273 18.04 13.12 -0.67
CA THR A 273 19.37 13.50 -1.10
C THR A 273 20.02 14.37 -0.02
N THR A 274 21.17 15.00 -0.29
CA THR A 274 21.75 16.01 0.63
C THR A 274 20.92 17.29 0.74
N ALA A 275 19.92 17.48 -0.13
CA ALA A 275 19.16 18.73 -0.27
C ALA A 275 17.64 18.58 -0.10
N ALA A 276 17.03 17.50 -0.62
CA ALA A 276 15.58 17.37 -0.74
C ALA A 276 15.11 15.91 -0.73
N TRP A 277 13.80 15.71 -0.65
CA TRP A 277 13.13 14.43 -0.86
C TRP A 277 12.91 14.21 -2.36
N HIS A 278 13.37 13.05 -2.87
CA HIS A 278 13.17 12.64 -4.25
C HIS A 278 12.47 11.29 -4.32
N PRO A 279 11.57 11.08 -5.29
CA PRO A 279 11.04 9.76 -5.59
C PRO A 279 12.14 8.86 -6.17
N PHE A 280 12.15 7.59 -5.78
CA PHE A 280 13.10 6.62 -6.29
C PHE A 280 12.43 5.39 -6.91
N LEU A 281 13.16 4.74 -7.81
CA LEU A 281 12.93 3.37 -8.24
C LEU A 281 14.15 2.52 -7.84
N TRP A 282 13.90 1.47 -7.05
CA TRP A 282 14.90 0.47 -6.75
C TRP A 282 14.67 -0.79 -7.59
N ARG A 283 15.74 -1.21 -8.29
CA ARG A 283 15.72 -2.39 -9.16
C ARG A 283 17.09 -3.05 -9.14
N ASN A 284 17.15 -4.38 -8.96
CA ASN A 284 18.39 -5.17 -9.04
C ASN A 284 19.54 -4.64 -8.16
N GLY A 285 19.24 -4.19 -6.95
CA GLY A 285 20.25 -3.68 -6.01
C GLY A 285 20.64 -2.21 -6.21
N LEU A 286 20.04 -1.51 -7.17
CA LEU A 286 20.33 -0.10 -7.46
C LEU A 286 19.10 0.79 -7.19
N MET A 287 19.28 1.80 -6.33
CA MET A 287 18.32 2.89 -6.16
C MET A 287 18.60 3.97 -7.20
N THR A 288 17.60 4.35 -7.95
CA THR A 288 17.68 5.37 -9.03
C THR A 288 16.78 6.54 -8.65
N ASP A 289 17.33 7.74 -8.71
CA ASP A 289 16.61 8.99 -8.56
C ASP A 289 15.70 9.23 -9.79
N LEU A 290 14.38 9.26 -9.55
CA LEU A 290 13.39 9.42 -10.62
C LEU A 290 13.33 10.85 -11.14
N THR A 291 13.85 11.86 -10.42
CA THR A 291 13.91 13.24 -10.92
C THR A 291 14.85 13.35 -12.13
N THR A 292 15.86 12.48 -12.18
CA THR A 292 16.75 12.35 -13.35
C THR A 292 16.08 11.67 -14.55
N ARG A 293 14.81 11.23 -14.41
CA ARG A 293 14.05 10.46 -15.38
C ARG A 293 12.75 11.11 -15.82
N GLY A 294 12.56 12.41 -15.50
CA GLY A 294 11.39 13.18 -15.90
C GLY A 294 10.20 13.12 -14.92
N VAL A 295 10.39 12.51 -13.74
CA VAL A 295 9.51 12.64 -12.59
C VAL A 295 9.95 13.89 -11.82
N TRP A 296 9.03 14.72 -11.36
CA TRP A 296 9.38 15.91 -10.58
C TRP A 296 9.43 15.58 -9.09
N GLU A 297 10.16 16.33 -8.29
CA GLU A 297 10.21 16.20 -6.83
C GLU A 297 8.82 16.30 -6.18
N THR A 298 7.94 17.09 -6.81
CA THR A 298 6.57 17.32 -6.34
C THR A 298 5.55 16.31 -6.86
N ASP A 299 5.96 15.37 -7.74
CA ASP A 299 5.07 14.31 -8.21
C ASP A 299 4.89 13.26 -7.10
N SER A 300 3.65 12.82 -6.85
CA SER A 300 3.44 11.63 -6.06
C SER A 300 3.59 10.39 -6.93
N ILE A 301 4.19 9.33 -6.35
CA ILE A 301 4.22 7.98 -6.94
C ILE A 301 3.53 7.06 -5.95
N GLU A 302 2.40 6.53 -6.37
CA GLU A 302 1.53 5.72 -5.52
C GLU A 302 1.74 4.22 -5.75
N ASP A 303 1.91 3.81 -7.03
CA ASP A 303 1.98 2.39 -7.38
C ASP A 303 2.87 2.11 -8.58
N ILE A 304 3.29 0.83 -8.71
CA ILE A 304 4.16 0.30 -9.77
C ILE A 304 3.65 -1.07 -10.25
N ASN A 305 3.38 -1.22 -11.53
CA ASN A 305 3.00 -2.52 -12.09
C ASN A 305 4.21 -3.35 -12.56
N ILE A 306 3.94 -4.61 -12.99
CA ILE A 306 4.98 -5.53 -13.48
C ILE A 306 5.73 -5.01 -14.71
N ARG A 307 5.18 -4.07 -15.48
CA ARG A 307 5.85 -3.46 -16.63
C ARG A 307 6.83 -2.36 -16.23
N GLY A 308 6.83 -1.99 -14.93
CA GLY A 308 7.62 -0.87 -14.42
C GLY A 308 7.00 0.49 -14.75
N HIS A 309 5.72 0.52 -15.11
CA HIS A 309 4.95 1.75 -15.21
C HIS A 309 4.59 2.22 -13.81
N LEU A 310 4.56 3.54 -13.60
CA LEU A 310 4.23 4.17 -12.32
C LEU A 310 2.97 5.01 -12.48
N VAL A 311 2.16 5.10 -11.44
CA VAL A 311 1.02 6.02 -11.39
C VAL A 311 1.09 6.91 -10.16
N GLY A 312 0.40 8.05 -10.25
CA GLY A 312 0.29 9.00 -9.16
C GLY A 312 -0.31 10.33 -9.65
N ALA A 313 0.21 11.42 -9.10
CA ALA A 313 -0.25 12.75 -9.46
C ALA A 313 0.90 13.72 -9.72
N ARG A 314 0.70 14.64 -10.65
CA ARG A 314 1.52 15.82 -10.89
C ARG A 314 0.71 17.07 -10.53
N GLY A 315 0.99 17.64 -9.35
CA GLY A 315 0.07 18.58 -8.74
C GLY A 315 -1.29 17.92 -8.52
N ASN A 316 -2.35 18.49 -9.09
CA ASN A 316 -3.72 17.94 -8.99
C ASN A 316 -4.13 17.16 -10.25
N ARG A 317 -3.18 16.65 -11.05
CA ARG A 317 -3.48 15.92 -12.30
C ARG A 317 -3.05 14.45 -12.16
N PRO A 318 -3.93 13.48 -12.45
CA PRO A 318 -3.57 12.06 -12.46
C PRO A 318 -2.64 11.77 -13.64
N VAL A 319 -1.51 11.09 -13.37
CA VAL A 319 -0.48 10.81 -14.37
C VAL A 319 -0.03 9.36 -14.38
N LEU A 320 0.35 8.89 -15.56
CA LEU A 320 1.04 7.63 -15.80
C LEU A 320 2.46 7.94 -16.32
N PHE A 321 3.46 7.35 -15.68
CA PHE A 321 4.86 7.36 -16.11
C PHE A 321 5.19 6.00 -16.76
N ARG A 322 5.57 5.99 -18.04
CA ARG A 322 5.86 4.77 -18.83
C ARG A 322 7.04 4.91 -19.79
#